data_3b1df2f1f9986cee4e9d19c8102fa246
#
_entry.id   3b1df2f1f9986cee4e9d19c8102fa246
#
_cell.length_a   1.000
_cell.length_b   1.000
_cell.length_c   1.000
_cell.angle_alpha   90.00
_cell.angle_beta   90.00
_cell.angle_gamma   90.00
#
_symmetry.space_group_name_H-M   'P 1'
#
loop_
_entity.id
_entity.type
_entity.pdbx_description
1 polymer ?
#
loop_
_entity_poly.entity_id
_entity_poly.type
_entity_poly.pdbx_seq_one_letter_code
_entity_poly.pdbx_strand_id
1 'polypeptide(L)'
;DSKTGSFAVSYIGFQTKIISITENKKFYPISLSQKTDALQEVIVSNENPALTIIRKVIANKDKNDPQKKLSSFEYKTYNKLLVTANPDSIDGRIDSSAVYKDFNKKKINIDSSDYKFKEIISKQHLFQTEKVSQYQFGENKLKETVLGTKIAGFKNPIYEVLAFNLQSISIYDNKYELFETKYENPISRSAPSNYNYKLLDTVNIKGRETFMIYFKNKQKRKASGLEGVLYIDAENFGIAKAVMRIKGVLDISGIHEFEYVPKEKIWFQSNTTF
;
A
#
# COMPACT_ATOMS: atom_id res chain seq x y z
N ASP A 1 -15.91 7.68 -12.50
CA ASP A 1 -16.29 7.66 -13.93
C ASP A 1 -15.02 7.76 -14.76
N SER A 2 -14.41 6.61 -15.08
CA SER A 2 -13.28 6.61 -16.02
C SER A 2 -13.83 6.66 -17.45
N LYS A 3 -13.53 7.72 -18.18
CA LYS A 3 -13.79 7.86 -19.62
C LYS A 3 -12.81 7.02 -20.48
N THR A 4 -12.12 6.07 -19.89
CA THR A 4 -11.22 5.16 -20.61
C THR A 4 -12.01 4.01 -21.17
N GLY A 5 -11.97 3.81 -22.49
CA GLY A 5 -12.67 2.73 -23.19
C GLY A 5 -12.14 1.31 -22.90
N SER A 6 -11.21 1.14 -21.96
CA SER A 6 -10.64 -0.15 -21.57
C SER A 6 -10.02 -0.12 -20.17
N PHE A 7 -9.87 -1.31 -19.55
CA PHE A 7 -9.12 -1.52 -18.32
C PHE A 7 -8.22 -2.75 -18.44
N ALA A 8 -7.10 -2.74 -17.71
CA ALA A 8 -6.17 -3.85 -17.66
C ALA A 8 -6.37 -4.66 -16.37
N VAL A 9 -6.36 -5.98 -16.50
CA VAL A 9 -6.41 -6.92 -15.37
C VAL A 9 -5.12 -7.72 -15.35
N SER A 10 -4.43 -7.71 -14.22
CA SER A 10 -3.19 -8.44 -14.01
C SER A 10 -3.24 -9.21 -12.69
N TYR A 11 -2.62 -10.38 -12.68
CA TYR A 11 -2.43 -11.20 -11.50
C TYR A 11 -1.04 -11.84 -11.54
N ILE A 12 -0.44 -12.05 -10.38
CA ILE A 12 0.91 -12.63 -10.27
C ILE A 12 0.93 -14.01 -10.94
N GLY A 13 1.86 -14.24 -11.86
CA GLY A 13 1.99 -15.48 -12.62
C GLY A 13 1.04 -15.62 -13.82
N PHE A 14 0.27 -14.58 -14.15
CA PHE A 14 -0.64 -14.57 -15.29
C PHE A 14 -0.35 -13.44 -16.26
N GLN A 15 -0.72 -13.64 -17.53
CA GLN A 15 -0.61 -12.59 -18.54
C GLN A 15 -1.62 -11.47 -18.27
N THR A 16 -1.18 -10.23 -18.37
CA THR A 16 -2.06 -9.07 -18.28
C THR A 16 -3.04 -9.06 -19.44
N LYS A 17 -4.34 -8.92 -19.16
CA LYS A 17 -5.39 -8.85 -20.16
C LYS A 17 -6.03 -7.48 -20.17
N ILE A 18 -6.11 -6.87 -21.36
CA ILE A 18 -6.80 -5.60 -21.56
C ILE A 18 -8.23 -5.91 -22.00
N ILE A 19 -9.20 -5.33 -21.30
CA ILE A 19 -10.63 -5.50 -21.55
C ILE A 19 -11.21 -4.18 -22.01
N SER A 20 -11.83 -4.18 -23.18
CA SER A 20 -12.57 -3.02 -23.68
C SER A 20 -13.91 -2.91 -22.97
N ILE A 21 -14.25 -1.69 -22.54
CA ILE A 21 -15.53 -1.38 -21.91
C ILE A 21 -16.57 -1.26 -23.02
N THR A 22 -17.65 -2.04 -22.92
CA THR A 22 -18.79 -1.96 -23.82
C THR A 22 -19.95 -1.26 -23.09
N GLU A 23 -20.60 -0.31 -23.71
CA GLU A 23 -21.77 0.36 -23.14
C GLU A 23 -22.85 -0.66 -22.73
N ASN A 24 -23.45 -0.43 -21.57
CA ASN A 24 -24.48 -1.29 -20.95
C ASN A 24 -24.01 -2.64 -20.40
N LYS A 25 -22.73 -2.98 -20.47
CA LYS A 25 -22.22 -4.22 -19.86
C LYS A 25 -21.75 -3.97 -18.44
N LYS A 26 -22.48 -4.49 -17.45
CA LYS A 26 -22.21 -4.30 -16.01
C LYS A 26 -21.23 -5.32 -15.40
N PHE A 27 -21.00 -6.43 -16.07
CA PHE A 27 -20.18 -7.54 -15.56
C PHE A 27 -19.28 -8.11 -16.66
N TYR A 28 -18.00 -8.28 -16.35
CA TYR A 28 -17.00 -8.85 -17.25
C TYR A 28 -16.39 -10.09 -16.61
N PRO A 29 -16.79 -11.32 -17.04
CA PRO A 29 -16.08 -12.53 -16.64
C PRO A 29 -14.68 -12.51 -17.27
N ILE A 30 -13.64 -12.60 -16.45
CA ILE A 30 -12.27 -12.49 -16.92
C ILE A 30 -11.52 -13.77 -16.55
N SER A 31 -11.02 -14.45 -17.57
CA SER A 31 -10.06 -15.54 -17.41
C SER A 31 -8.69 -15.04 -17.84
N LEU A 32 -7.69 -15.25 -17.01
CA LEU A 32 -6.30 -14.93 -17.28
C LEU A 32 -5.55 -16.22 -17.64
N SER A 33 -4.70 -16.14 -18.66
CA SER A 33 -3.79 -17.22 -19.05
C SER A 33 -2.54 -17.16 -18.18
N GLN A 34 -2.04 -18.31 -17.72
CA GLN A 34 -0.76 -18.35 -17.04
C GLN A 34 0.35 -17.82 -17.95
N LYS A 35 1.28 -17.07 -17.39
CA LYS A 35 2.54 -16.79 -18.04
C LYS A 35 3.28 -18.12 -18.18
N THR A 36 3.40 -18.63 -19.40
CA THR A 36 4.42 -19.60 -19.73
C THR A 36 5.71 -18.79 -19.82
N ASP A 37 6.49 -18.76 -18.75
CA ASP A 37 7.87 -18.30 -18.85
C ASP A 37 8.55 -19.21 -19.87
N ALA A 38 8.72 -18.73 -21.09
CA ALA A 38 9.74 -19.26 -21.95
C ALA A 38 11.02 -19.15 -21.12
N LEU A 39 11.64 -20.29 -20.80
CA LEU A 39 12.91 -20.36 -20.11
C LEU A 39 13.89 -19.45 -20.85
N GLN A 40 13.91 -18.17 -20.48
CA GLN A 40 15.06 -17.35 -20.81
C GLN A 40 16.22 -18.02 -20.11
N GLU A 41 17.23 -18.32 -20.93
CA GLU A 41 18.50 -18.86 -20.50
C GLU A 41 18.87 -18.27 -19.13
N VAL A 42 18.82 -19.10 -18.09
CA VAL A 42 19.16 -18.70 -16.73
C VAL A 42 20.65 -18.42 -16.76
N ILE A 43 21.01 -17.17 -17.01
CA ILE A 43 22.33 -16.70 -16.63
C ILE A 43 22.35 -16.86 -15.12
N VAL A 44 23.04 -17.92 -14.68
CA VAL A 44 23.27 -18.19 -13.25
C VAL A 44 24.21 -17.10 -12.75
N SER A 45 23.65 -15.91 -12.52
CA SER A 45 24.31 -14.93 -11.68
C SER A 45 24.04 -15.35 -10.24
N ASN A 46 25.10 -15.55 -9.48
CA ASN A 46 25.03 -15.84 -8.04
C ASN A 46 24.36 -14.71 -7.23
N GLU A 47 23.91 -13.66 -7.89
CA GLU A 47 23.34 -12.47 -7.25
C GLU A 47 21.80 -12.42 -7.42
N ASN A 48 21.10 -12.17 -6.31
CA ASN A 48 19.65 -12.03 -6.30
C ASN A 48 19.22 -10.85 -7.22
N PRO A 49 18.46 -11.07 -8.32
CA PRO A 49 18.08 -10.03 -9.27
C PRO A 49 17.30 -8.90 -8.60
N ALA A 50 16.48 -9.20 -7.59
CA ALA A 50 15.76 -8.17 -6.83
C ALA A 50 16.73 -7.21 -6.11
N LEU A 51 17.83 -7.74 -5.57
CA LEU A 51 18.83 -6.90 -4.89
C LEU A 51 19.56 -5.98 -5.86
N THR A 52 19.86 -6.47 -7.08
CA THR A 52 20.43 -5.64 -8.13
C THR A 52 19.51 -4.50 -8.54
N ILE A 53 18.20 -4.76 -8.67
CA ILE A 53 17.20 -3.71 -8.96
C ILE A 53 17.12 -2.70 -7.82
N ILE A 54 17.07 -3.15 -6.56
CA ILE A 54 17.03 -2.25 -5.39
C ILE A 54 18.28 -1.36 -5.33
N ARG A 55 19.47 -1.89 -5.63
CA ARG A 55 20.69 -1.06 -5.72
C ARG A 55 20.57 0.03 -6.78
N LYS A 56 19.95 -0.28 -7.94
CA LYS A 56 19.67 0.72 -8.99
C LYS A 56 18.66 1.77 -8.51
N VAL A 57 17.62 1.37 -7.76
CA VAL A 57 16.69 2.33 -7.13
C VAL A 57 17.45 3.28 -6.21
N ILE A 58 18.29 2.74 -5.32
CA ILE A 58 19.08 3.55 -4.37
C ILE A 58 20.03 4.50 -5.12
N ALA A 59 20.69 4.03 -6.17
CA ALA A 59 21.60 4.84 -6.98
C ALA A 59 20.88 5.98 -7.77
N ASN A 60 19.62 5.75 -8.14
CA ASN A 60 18.82 6.74 -8.87
C ASN A 60 17.84 7.52 -7.98
N LYS A 61 17.92 7.33 -6.67
CA LYS A 61 17.00 7.93 -5.70
C LYS A 61 16.88 9.45 -5.86
N ASP A 62 18.02 10.14 -5.94
CA ASP A 62 18.05 11.61 -6.04
C ASP A 62 17.53 12.13 -7.40
N LYS A 63 17.60 11.30 -8.45
CA LYS A 63 17.04 11.62 -9.78
C LYS A 63 15.51 11.40 -9.85
N ASN A 64 14.98 10.57 -8.98
CA ASN A 64 13.56 10.23 -8.91
C ASN A 64 12.81 10.95 -7.79
N ASP A 65 13.53 11.51 -6.82
CA ASP A 65 12.94 12.32 -5.75
C ASP A 65 12.58 13.72 -6.29
N PRO A 66 11.28 14.08 -6.38
CA PRO A 66 10.86 15.39 -6.86
C PRO A 66 11.51 16.55 -6.10
N GLN A 67 11.70 16.41 -4.78
CA GLN A 67 12.26 17.46 -3.94
C GLN A 67 13.75 17.72 -4.20
N LYS A 68 14.47 16.74 -4.78
CA LYS A 68 15.87 16.88 -5.14
C LYS A 68 16.08 17.26 -6.60
N LYS A 69 15.16 16.80 -7.46
CA LYS A 69 15.27 16.99 -8.90
C LYS A 69 14.76 18.35 -9.36
N LEU A 70 13.70 18.86 -8.74
CA LEU A 70 13.01 20.06 -9.15
C LEU A 70 13.24 21.20 -8.16
N SER A 71 13.42 22.42 -8.67
CA SER A 71 13.53 23.62 -7.84
C SER A 71 12.20 24.03 -7.21
N SER A 72 11.11 23.77 -7.93
CA SER A 72 9.75 24.01 -7.45
C SER A 72 8.74 23.09 -8.15
N PHE A 73 7.67 22.74 -7.45
CA PHE A 73 6.54 22.00 -8.00
C PHE A 73 5.30 22.17 -7.13
N GLU A 74 4.17 21.89 -7.74
CA GLU A 74 2.89 21.83 -7.06
C GLU A 74 2.13 20.57 -7.50
N TYR A 75 1.47 19.91 -6.55
CA TYR A 75 0.62 18.76 -6.84
C TYR A 75 -0.48 18.62 -5.80
N LYS A 76 -1.53 17.86 -6.16
CA LYS A 76 -2.62 17.51 -5.26
C LYS A 76 -2.56 16.02 -4.95
N THR A 77 -2.84 15.68 -3.70
CA THR A 77 -2.96 14.29 -3.26
C THR A 77 -4.32 14.04 -2.65
N TYR A 78 -4.74 12.79 -2.77
CA TYR A 78 -5.86 12.24 -2.04
C TYR A 78 -5.33 11.21 -1.04
N ASN A 79 -5.62 11.43 0.23
CA ASN A 79 -5.24 10.54 1.31
C ASN A 79 -6.48 9.96 1.95
N LYS A 80 -6.49 8.64 2.15
CA LYS A 80 -7.57 7.91 2.78
C LYS A 80 -7.03 7.08 3.93
N LEU A 81 -7.68 7.16 5.09
CA LEU A 81 -7.46 6.24 6.21
C LEU A 81 -8.71 5.42 6.42
N LEU A 82 -8.53 4.10 6.48
CA LEU A 82 -9.57 3.14 6.83
C LEU A 82 -9.14 2.41 8.10
N VAL A 83 -9.96 2.47 9.13
CA VAL A 83 -9.79 1.67 10.33
C VAL A 83 -10.84 0.57 10.30
N THR A 84 -10.37 -0.67 10.25
CA THR A 84 -11.21 -1.86 10.26
C THR A 84 -10.81 -2.73 11.44
N ALA A 85 -11.73 -3.52 11.95
CA ALA A 85 -11.39 -4.63 12.83
C ALA A 85 -11.54 -5.94 12.04
N ASN A 86 -10.64 -6.89 12.30
CA ASN A 86 -10.84 -8.24 11.81
C ASN A 86 -11.87 -8.94 12.72
N PRO A 87 -13.07 -9.31 12.22
CA PRO A 87 -14.09 -9.98 13.02
C PRO A 87 -13.57 -11.29 13.64
N ASP A 88 -12.63 -11.95 12.97
CA ASP A 88 -12.05 -13.23 13.45
C ASP A 88 -11.05 -13.05 14.61
N SER A 89 -10.56 -11.81 14.79
CA SER A 89 -9.64 -11.48 15.89
C SER A 89 -10.36 -11.06 17.19
N ILE A 90 -11.70 -10.92 17.13
CA ILE A 90 -12.49 -10.60 18.30
C ILE A 90 -12.88 -11.93 18.96
N ASP A 91 -12.37 -12.15 20.18
CA ASP A 91 -12.71 -13.34 20.98
C ASP A 91 -14.22 -13.46 21.14
N GLY A 92 -14.76 -14.59 20.71
CA GLY A 92 -16.17 -14.89 20.70
C GLY A 92 -16.63 -15.38 19.31
N ARG A 93 -17.02 -16.64 19.21
CA ARG A 93 -17.59 -17.20 17.97
C ARG A 93 -18.85 -16.43 17.61
N ILE A 94 -18.98 -16.04 16.33
CA ILE A 94 -20.22 -15.52 15.72
C ILE A 94 -21.18 -16.70 15.48
N ASP A 95 -21.39 -17.52 16.45
CA ASP A 95 -22.35 -18.58 16.34
C ASP A 95 -23.54 -18.21 17.21
N SER A 96 -24.61 -17.75 16.58
CA SER A 96 -25.85 -17.38 17.23
C SER A 96 -26.51 -18.58 17.94
N SER A 97 -26.01 -19.80 17.70
CA SER A 97 -26.50 -21.04 18.30
C SER A 97 -25.58 -21.59 19.40
N ALA A 98 -24.41 -20.98 19.64
CA ALA A 98 -23.48 -21.47 20.66
C ALA A 98 -23.95 -21.12 22.08
N VAL A 99 -24.91 -21.84 22.57
CA VAL A 99 -25.12 -21.96 24.01
C VAL A 99 -23.95 -22.80 24.53
N TYR A 100 -22.91 -22.16 25.04
CA TYR A 100 -21.85 -22.87 25.75
C TYR A 100 -22.45 -23.50 27.00
N LYS A 101 -22.59 -24.80 27.00
CA LYS A 101 -22.77 -25.56 28.24
C LYS A 101 -21.38 -25.69 28.88
N ASP A 102 -21.10 -24.87 29.88
CA ASP A 102 -20.00 -25.15 30.80
C ASP A 102 -20.24 -26.54 31.43
N PHE A 103 -19.18 -27.26 31.77
CA PHE A 103 -19.19 -28.53 32.46
C PHE A 103 -20.08 -28.52 33.73
N ASN A 104 -20.35 -27.34 34.27
CA ASN A 104 -21.15 -27.09 35.45
C ASN A 104 -22.62 -26.68 35.18
N LYS A 105 -23.13 -26.82 33.98
CA LYS A 105 -24.52 -26.48 33.57
C LYS A 105 -24.96 -25.04 33.87
N LYS A 106 -24.10 -24.08 34.03
CA LYS A 106 -24.47 -22.67 34.11
C LYS A 106 -24.65 -22.09 32.71
N LYS A 107 -25.81 -21.45 32.44
CA LYS A 107 -26.01 -20.61 31.25
C LYS A 107 -25.11 -19.40 31.34
N ILE A 108 -24.19 -19.27 30.40
CA ILE A 108 -23.42 -18.03 30.23
C ILE A 108 -24.29 -17.10 29.40
N ASN A 109 -24.71 -15.98 29.96
CA ASN A 109 -25.32 -14.88 29.20
C ASN A 109 -24.24 -14.24 28.33
N ILE A 110 -24.33 -14.45 27.03
CA ILE A 110 -23.52 -13.72 26.05
C ILE A 110 -24.04 -12.30 26.02
N ASP A 111 -23.17 -11.34 26.27
CA ASP A 111 -23.52 -9.93 26.17
C ASP A 111 -23.94 -9.62 24.73
N SER A 112 -25.19 -9.24 24.54
CA SER A 112 -25.75 -8.89 23.23
C SER A 112 -25.06 -7.68 22.60
N SER A 113 -24.30 -6.90 23.37
CA SER A 113 -23.53 -5.75 22.89
C SER A 113 -22.34 -6.20 22.05
N ASP A 114 -21.62 -7.25 22.46
CA ASP A 114 -20.48 -7.79 21.72
C ASP A 114 -20.89 -8.39 20.38
N TYR A 115 -22.04 -9.06 20.35
CA TYR A 115 -22.59 -9.61 19.11
C TYR A 115 -22.95 -8.47 18.12
N LYS A 116 -23.65 -7.44 18.58
CA LYS A 116 -24.02 -6.28 17.75
C LYS A 116 -22.78 -5.54 17.25
N PHE A 117 -21.78 -5.36 18.08
CA PHE A 117 -20.53 -4.73 17.70
C PHE A 117 -19.82 -5.52 16.60
N LYS A 118 -19.72 -6.85 16.76
CA LYS A 118 -19.11 -7.75 15.79
C LYS A 118 -19.86 -7.75 14.46
N GLU A 119 -21.20 -7.71 14.49
CA GLU A 119 -22.04 -7.58 13.29
C GLU A 119 -21.77 -6.24 12.56
N ILE A 120 -21.65 -5.14 13.31
CA ILE A 120 -21.37 -3.82 12.74
C ILE A 120 -20.02 -3.82 12.03
N ILE A 121 -18.95 -4.28 12.69
CA ILE A 121 -17.60 -4.28 12.12
C ILE A 121 -17.41 -5.25 10.95
N SER A 122 -18.24 -6.29 10.85
CA SER A 122 -18.23 -7.21 9.69
C SER A 122 -18.82 -6.58 8.43
N LYS A 123 -19.63 -5.54 8.57
CA LYS A 123 -20.36 -4.90 7.47
C LYS A 123 -19.82 -3.52 7.07
N GLN A 124 -19.08 -2.86 7.95
CA GLN A 124 -18.57 -1.50 7.71
C GLN A 124 -17.25 -1.23 8.41
N HIS A 125 -16.52 -0.22 7.92
CA HIS A 125 -15.33 0.26 8.58
C HIS A 125 -15.67 0.94 9.90
N LEU A 126 -14.81 0.79 10.91
CA LEU A 126 -14.96 1.47 12.20
C LEU A 126 -14.83 2.98 12.03
N PHE A 127 -13.90 3.39 11.18
CA PHE A 127 -13.61 4.78 10.92
C PHE A 127 -13.04 4.95 9.52
N GLN A 128 -13.42 6.02 8.85
CA GLN A 128 -12.87 6.41 7.56
C GLN A 128 -12.65 7.92 7.56
N THR A 129 -11.50 8.34 7.08
CA THR A 129 -11.27 9.74 6.75
C THR A 129 -10.66 9.85 5.36
N GLU A 130 -11.03 10.92 4.69
CA GLU A 130 -10.52 11.31 3.38
C GLU A 130 -9.99 12.73 3.50
N LYS A 131 -8.79 12.98 2.98
CA LYS A 131 -8.13 14.28 2.98
C LYS A 131 -7.61 14.59 1.59
N VAL A 132 -7.99 15.74 1.05
CA VAL A 132 -7.41 16.29 -0.18
C VAL A 132 -6.49 17.42 0.21
N SER A 133 -5.23 17.33 -0.20
CA SER A 133 -4.22 18.35 0.09
C SER A 133 -3.54 18.82 -1.19
N GLN A 134 -3.19 20.08 -1.20
CA GLN A 134 -2.30 20.70 -2.19
C GLN A 134 -0.94 20.88 -1.55
N TYR A 135 0.08 20.37 -2.22
CA TYR A 135 1.48 20.51 -1.82
C TYR A 135 2.19 21.46 -2.75
N GLN A 136 2.91 22.42 -2.17
CA GLN A 136 3.76 23.36 -2.88
C GLN A 136 5.18 23.21 -2.35
N PHE A 137 6.12 22.94 -3.24
CA PHE A 137 7.54 22.88 -2.93
C PHE A 137 8.26 24.06 -3.59
N GLY A 138 9.09 24.73 -2.83
CA GLY A 138 9.94 25.82 -3.28
C GLY A 138 10.87 26.24 -2.15
N GLU A 139 12.03 26.81 -2.48
CA GLU A 139 13.04 27.23 -1.49
C GLU A 139 13.40 26.13 -0.48
N ASN A 140 13.46 24.87 -0.95
CA ASN A 140 13.73 23.68 -0.13
C ASN A 140 12.69 23.44 0.99
N LYS A 141 11.49 23.97 0.86
CA LYS A 141 10.39 23.78 1.80
C LYS A 141 9.19 23.19 1.11
N LEU A 142 8.60 22.19 1.73
CA LEU A 142 7.32 21.61 1.32
C LEU A 142 6.20 22.17 2.21
N LYS A 143 5.23 22.84 1.59
CA LYS A 143 4.05 23.38 2.26
C LYS A 143 2.83 22.55 1.89
N GLU A 144 2.11 22.09 2.88
CA GLU A 144 0.80 21.46 2.71
C GLU A 144 -0.31 22.47 2.97
N THR A 145 -1.31 22.49 2.08
CA THR A 145 -2.58 23.19 2.28
C THR A 145 -3.70 22.16 2.17
N VAL A 146 -4.43 21.93 3.25
CA VAL A 146 -5.58 21.02 3.25
C VAL A 146 -6.74 21.71 2.55
N LEU A 147 -7.24 21.13 1.47
CA LEU A 147 -8.35 21.67 0.67
C LEU A 147 -9.70 21.17 1.17
N GLY A 148 -9.74 19.97 1.75
CA GLY A 148 -10.96 19.41 2.30
C GLY A 148 -10.71 18.10 3.03
N THR A 149 -11.58 17.82 3.99
CA THR A 149 -11.60 16.57 4.76
C THR A 149 -13.02 16.04 4.85
N LYS A 150 -13.14 14.71 4.88
CA LYS A 150 -14.41 14.03 5.15
C LYS A 150 -14.15 12.93 6.16
N ILE A 151 -14.98 12.85 7.18
CA ILE A 151 -14.85 11.87 8.26
C ILE A 151 -16.17 11.12 8.38
N ALA A 152 -16.10 9.80 8.50
CA ALA A 152 -17.25 8.92 8.72
C ALA A 152 -16.87 7.79 9.69
N GLY A 153 -17.85 7.29 10.43
CA GLY A 153 -17.68 6.21 11.41
C GLY A 153 -17.73 6.68 12.85
N PHE A 154 -17.17 5.87 13.76
CA PHE A 154 -17.18 6.20 15.19
C PHE A 154 -16.28 7.39 15.49
N LYS A 155 -16.85 8.39 16.13
CA LYS A 155 -16.10 9.58 16.59
C LYS A 155 -15.25 9.21 17.80
N ASN A 156 -14.04 8.80 17.54
CA ASN A 156 -13.02 8.61 18.57
C ASN A 156 -11.89 9.62 18.33
N PRO A 157 -11.54 10.48 19.30
CA PRO A 157 -10.47 11.47 19.15
C PRO A 157 -9.13 10.88 18.70
N ILE A 158 -8.84 9.63 19.08
CA ILE A 158 -7.61 8.94 18.67
C ILE A 158 -7.55 8.77 17.15
N TYR A 159 -8.65 8.41 16.49
CA TYR A 159 -8.69 8.23 15.04
C TYR A 159 -8.55 9.54 14.28
N GLU A 160 -9.13 10.62 14.84
CA GLU A 160 -8.98 11.97 14.26
C GLU A 160 -7.52 12.43 14.31
N VAL A 161 -6.84 12.24 15.44
CA VAL A 161 -5.41 12.56 15.60
C VAL A 161 -4.55 11.73 14.63
N LEU A 162 -4.83 10.43 14.48
CA LEU A 162 -4.13 9.56 13.53
C LEU A 162 -4.32 10.06 12.08
N ALA A 163 -5.52 10.47 11.72
CA ALA A 163 -5.84 10.99 10.40
C ALA A 163 -5.08 12.28 10.06
N PHE A 164 -4.95 13.18 11.01
CA PHE A 164 -4.21 14.42 10.84
C PHE A 164 -2.70 14.21 10.76
N ASN A 165 -2.17 13.22 11.48
CA ASN A 165 -0.74 12.90 11.52
C ASN A 165 -0.26 12.05 10.32
N LEU A 166 -1.16 11.60 9.45
CA LEU A 166 -0.80 10.99 8.18
C LEU A 166 -0.29 12.05 7.21
N GLN A 167 0.93 12.47 7.41
CA GLN A 167 1.62 13.38 6.50
C GLN A 167 2.06 12.64 5.24
N SER A 168 2.13 13.37 4.13
CA SER A 168 2.79 12.87 2.92
C SER A 168 4.28 12.69 3.20
N ILE A 169 4.66 11.46 3.43
CA ILE A 169 6.05 11.06 3.57
C ILE A 169 6.58 10.81 2.17
N SER A 170 7.73 11.41 1.83
CA SER A 170 8.39 11.03 0.60
C SER A 170 8.77 9.55 0.67
N ILE A 171 8.36 8.77 -0.33
CA ILE A 171 8.79 7.37 -0.46
C ILE A 171 10.32 7.24 -0.55
N TYR A 172 10.99 8.34 -0.89
CA TYR A 172 12.44 8.42 -1.03
C TYR A 172 13.18 8.81 0.25
N ASP A 173 12.49 9.07 1.37
CA ASP A 173 13.15 9.32 2.66
C ASP A 173 13.87 8.08 3.18
N ASN A 174 14.92 8.27 4.00
CA ASN A 174 15.66 7.15 4.58
C ASN A 174 14.86 6.40 5.65
N LYS A 175 13.86 7.04 6.21
CA LYS A 175 12.93 6.47 7.18
C LYS A 175 11.51 6.55 6.65
N TYR A 176 10.77 5.49 6.83
CA TYR A 176 9.33 5.45 6.63
C TYR A 176 8.67 5.69 7.99
N GLU A 177 8.00 6.81 8.12
CA GLU A 177 7.34 7.19 9.37
C GLU A 177 5.86 6.87 9.29
N LEU A 178 5.36 6.17 10.30
CA LEU A 178 3.95 5.87 10.45
C LEU A 178 3.56 5.98 11.92
N PHE A 179 2.59 6.84 12.24
CA PHE A 179 2.11 7.06 13.61
C PHE A 179 3.27 7.27 14.61
N GLU A 180 4.15 8.24 14.34
CA GLU A 180 5.30 8.60 15.17
C GLU A 180 6.39 7.52 15.27
N THR A 181 6.19 6.35 14.67
CA THR A 181 7.20 5.30 14.61
C THR A 181 7.97 5.37 13.30
N LYS A 182 9.29 5.42 13.41
CA LYS A 182 10.21 5.49 12.26
C LYS A 182 10.78 4.12 11.95
N TYR A 183 10.43 3.60 10.79
CA TYR A 183 10.96 2.36 10.24
C TYR A 183 12.08 2.66 9.25
N GLU A 184 13.05 1.79 9.14
CA GLU A 184 14.00 1.89 8.04
C GLU A 184 13.27 1.69 6.71
N ASN A 185 13.51 2.60 5.76
CA ASN A 185 12.89 2.48 4.45
C ASN A 185 13.59 1.36 3.64
N PRO A 186 12.84 0.47 2.94
CA PRO A 186 13.41 -0.62 2.14
C PRO A 186 14.26 -0.16 0.95
N ILE A 187 14.32 1.14 0.67
CA ILE A 187 15.22 1.74 -0.32
C ILE A 187 16.21 2.73 0.33
N SER A 188 16.47 2.60 1.64
CA SER A 188 17.57 3.32 2.31
C SER A 188 18.92 2.75 1.87
N ARG A 189 20.00 3.50 2.09
CA ARG A 189 21.37 3.03 1.75
C ARG A 189 21.75 1.74 2.48
N SER A 190 21.30 1.56 3.71
CA SER A 190 21.54 0.39 4.56
C SER A 190 20.55 -0.76 4.32
N ALA A 191 19.47 -0.51 3.59
CA ALA A 191 18.40 -1.49 3.37
C ALA A 191 18.86 -2.83 2.74
N PRO A 192 19.82 -2.88 1.80
CA PRO A 192 20.31 -4.15 1.27
C PRO A 192 20.84 -5.13 2.33
N SER A 193 21.38 -4.62 3.42
CA SER A 193 21.87 -5.44 4.55
C SER A 193 20.74 -5.87 5.49
N ASN A 194 19.67 -5.09 5.59
CA ASN A 194 18.62 -5.21 6.61
C ASN A 194 17.33 -5.85 6.10
N TYR A 195 17.17 -5.97 4.78
CA TYR A 195 15.99 -6.54 4.14
C TYR A 195 16.34 -7.74 3.27
N ASN A 196 15.42 -8.69 3.20
CA ASN A 196 15.37 -9.70 2.16
C ASN A 196 14.48 -9.20 1.03
N TYR A 197 14.91 -9.41 -0.22
CA TYR A 197 14.17 -9.02 -1.42
C TYR A 197 13.92 -10.22 -2.31
N LYS A 198 12.76 -10.25 -2.96
CA LYS A 198 12.38 -11.26 -3.95
C LYS A 198 11.67 -10.59 -5.12
N LEU A 199 12.18 -10.80 -6.33
CA LEU A 199 11.44 -10.44 -7.54
C LEU A 199 10.25 -11.39 -7.68
N LEU A 200 9.04 -10.84 -7.71
CA LEU A 200 7.81 -11.60 -7.82
C LEU A 200 7.37 -11.73 -9.26
N ASP A 201 7.36 -10.62 -10.00
CA ASP A 201 6.88 -10.54 -11.36
C ASP A 201 7.30 -9.22 -12.02
N THR A 202 6.98 -9.08 -13.29
CA THR A 202 7.03 -7.82 -14.04
C THR A 202 5.63 -7.53 -14.57
N VAL A 203 5.10 -6.35 -14.26
CA VAL A 203 3.74 -5.94 -14.61
C VAL A 203 3.77 -4.60 -15.35
N ASN A 204 2.65 -4.23 -15.98
CA ASN A 204 2.50 -2.93 -16.60
C ASN A 204 1.68 -2.00 -15.69
N ILE A 205 2.24 -0.85 -15.33
CA ILE A 205 1.53 0.22 -14.61
C ILE A 205 1.48 1.45 -15.51
N LYS A 206 0.28 1.85 -15.90
CA LYS A 206 0.05 3.06 -16.72
C LYS A 206 0.92 3.11 -17.99
N GLY A 207 1.05 1.98 -18.66
CA GLY A 207 1.80 1.85 -19.91
C GLY A 207 3.31 1.61 -19.74
N ARG A 208 3.82 1.54 -18.51
CA ARG A 208 5.25 1.35 -18.21
C ARG A 208 5.52 0.00 -17.57
N GLU A 209 6.56 -0.67 -18.04
CA GLU A 209 7.03 -1.92 -17.45
C GLU A 209 7.56 -1.67 -16.04
N THR A 210 7.15 -2.53 -15.09
CA THR A 210 7.38 -2.29 -13.67
C THR A 210 7.70 -3.61 -12.98
N PHE A 211 8.85 -3.68 -12.30
CA PHE A 211 9.24 -4.82 -11.49
C PHE A 211 8.46 -4.84 -10.17
N MET A 212 7.88 -5.97 -9.83
CA MET A 212 7.27 -6.21 -8.52
C MET A 212 8.29 -6.86 -7.58
N ILE A 213 8.72 -6.14 -6.56
CA ILE A 213 9.71 -6.64 -5.59
C ILE A 213 9.09 -6.71 -4.21
N TYR A 214 8.95 -7.93 -3.69
CA TYR A 214 8.65 -8.17 -2.28
C TYR A 214 9.87 -7.88 -1.44
N PHE A 215 9.66 -7.21 -0.31
CA PHE A 215 10.69 -6.96 0.69
C PHE A 215 10.19 -7.33 2.09
N LYS A 216 11.11 -7.77 2.95
CA LYS A 216 10.83 -8.11 4.35
C LYS A 216 12.06 -7.86 5.20
N ASN A 217 11.87 -7.19 6.33
CA ASN A 217 12.95 -6.96 7.29
C ASN A 217 13.51 -8.28 7.84
N LYS A 218 14.84 -8.39 7.93
CA LYS A 218 15.55 -9.58 8.41
C LYS A 218 15.45 -9.79 9.92
N GLN A 219 15.15 -8.73 10.67
CA GLN A 219 15.15 -8.80 12.14
C GLN A 219 13.97 -9.61 12.68
N LYS A 220 14.25 -10.84 13.09
CA LYS A 220 13.27 -11.78 13.63
C LYS A 220 12.73 -11.38 15.03
N ARG A 221 13.37 -10.47 15.76
CA ARG A 221 13.08 -10.19 17.17
C ARG A 221 12.18 -9.01 17.46
N LYS A 222 11.82 -8.19 16.46
CA LYS A 222 10.81 -7.14 16.64
C LYS A 222 9.53 -7.57 15.95
N ALA A 223 8.48 -7.74 16.74
CA ALA A 223 7.13 -8.07 16.27
C ALA A 223 6.57 -7.07 15.24
N SER A 224 7.26 -5.95 15.02
CA SER A 224 6.90 -4.87 14.12
C SER A 224 7.99 -4.63 13.07
N GLY A 225 8.09 -5.51 12.07
CA GLY A 225 8.96 -5.30 10.92
C GLY A 225 8.18 -4.77 9.73
N LEU A 226 8.76 -3.84 8.97
CA LEU A 226 8.19 -3.39 7.70
C LEU A 226 8.37 -4.48 6.65
N GLU A 227 7.29 -4.90 6.00
CA GLU A 227 7.28 -5.80 4.84
C GLU A 227 6.35 -5.23 3.76
N GLY A 228 6.46 -5.68 2.53
CA GLY A 228 5.57 -5.19 1.48
C GLY A 228 6.04 -5.47 0.08
N VAL A 229 5.50 -4.70 -0.87
CA VAL A 229 5.82 -4.80 -2.29
C VAL A 229 6.11 -3.42 -2.87
N LEU A 230 7.24 -3.30 -3.54
CA LEU A 230 7.60 -2.14 -4.34
C LEU A 230 7.36 -2.45 -5.81
N TYR A 231 6.74 -1.52 -6.51
CA TYR A 231 6.58 -1.53 -7.95
C TYR A 231 7.53 -0.49 -8.53
N ILE A 232 8.55 -0.95 -9.23
CA ILE A 232 9.70 -0.17 -9.65
C ILE A 232 9.72 -0.09 -11.16
N ASP A 233 9.66 1.11 -11.70
CA ASP A 233 9.75 1.38 -13.13
C ASP A 233 11.05 0.80 -13.73
N ALA A 234 10.94 0.01 -14.78
CA ALA A 234 12.07 -0.70 -15.38
C ALA A 234 13.07 0.23 -16.10
N GLU A 235 12.63 1.42 -16.52
CA GLU A 235 13.48 2.36 -17.26
C GLU A 235 14.26 3.30 -16.35
N ASN A 236 13.55 3.97 -15.40
CA ASN A 236 14.16 5.01 -14.58
C ASN A 236 14.39 4.59 -13.12
N PHE A 237 13.97 3.38 -12.73
CA PHE A 237 14.04 2.86 -11.36
C PHE A 237 13.31 3.72 -10.31
N GLY A 238 12.32 4.51 -10.75
CA GLY A 238 11.40 5.24 -9.87
C GLY A 238 10.32 4.32 -9.29
N ILE A 239 9.73 4.73 -8.18
CA ILE A 239 8.66 3.99 -7.51
C ILE A 239 7.32 4.39 -8.15
N ALA A 240 6.65 3.43 -8.80
CA ALA A 240 5.33 3.62 -9.40
C ALA A 240 4.19 3.31 -8.42
N LYS A 241 4.42 2.39 -7.48
CA LYS A 241 3.50 2.03 -6.39
C LYS A 241 4.29 1.39 -5.26
N ALA A 242 3.86 1.59 -4.03
CA ALA A 242 4.41 0.90 -2.88
C ALA A 242 3.29 0.41 -1.96
N VAL A 243 3.39 -0.83 -1.53
CA VAL A 243 2.57 -1.41 -0.47
C VAL A 243 3.47 -1.65 0.72
N MET A 244 3.22 -0.93 1.80
CA MET A 244 3.99 -0.99 3.04
C MET A 244 3.12 -1.59 4.13
N ARG A 245 3.54 -2.69 4.74
CA ARG A 245 2.79 -3.34 5.82
C ARG A 245 3.63 -3.47 7.07
N ILE A 246 3.04 -3.10 8.17
CA ILE A 246 3.58 -3.29 9.51
C ILE A 246 2.70 -4.31 10.22
N LYS A 247 3.32 -5.42 10.63
CA LYS A 247 2.68 -6.41 11.49
C LYS A 247 3.04 -6.14 12.94
N GLY A 248 2.04 -6.03 13.79
CA GLY A 248 2.20 -5.78 15.21
C GLY A 248 0.92 -6.12 15.96
N VAL A 249 0.69 -5.44 17.06
CA VAL A 249 -0.61 -5.49 17.77
C VAL A 249 -1.74 -4.99 16.86
N LEU A 250 -1.42 -4.03 15.99
CA LEU A 250 -2.27 -3.59 14.88
C LEU A 250 -1.57 -3.93 13.57
N ASP A 251 -2.31 -4.52 12.64
CA ASP A 251 -1.88 -4.69 11.25
C ASP A 251 -2.22 -3.42 10.48
N ILE A 252 -1.17 -2.72 10.01
CA ILE A 252 -1.34 -1.47 9.26
C ILE A 252 -0.74 -1.65 7.88
N SER A 253 -1.51 -1.32 6.86
CA SER A 253 -1.05 -1.35 5.48
C SER A 253 -1.22 0.02 4.84
N GLY A 254 -0.12 0.57 4.32
CA GLY A 254 -0.10 1.79 3.52
C GLY A 254 0.06 1.44 2.03
N ILE A 255 -0.83 1.93 1.20
CA ILE A 255 -0.76 1.82 -0.26
C ILE A 255 -0.49 3.21 -0.82
N HIS A 256 0.67 3.40 -1.44
CA HIS A 256 1.08 4.64 -2.07
C HIS A 256 1.06 4.46 -3.58
N GLU A 257 0.33 5.29 -4.28
CA GLU A 257 0.21 5.28 -5.74
C GLU A 257 0.76 6.57 -6.32
N PHE A 258 1.39 6.44 -7.48
CA PHE A 258 2.07 7.54 -8.13
C PHE A 258 1.59 7.71 -9.58
N GLU A 259 1.65 8.93 -10.08
CA GLU A 259 1.41 9.30 -11.47
C GLU A 259 2.75 9.63 -12.14
N TYR A 260 2.96 9.05 -13.32
CA TYR A 260 4.15 9.35 -14.10
C TYR A 260 3.98 10.68 -14.85
N VAL A 261 4.95 11.56 -14.70
CA VAL A 261 5.02 12.85 -15.41
C VAL A 261 6.07 12.73 -16.51
N PRO A 262 5.67 12.56 -17.79
CA PRO A 262 6.60 12.28 -18.90
C PRO A 262 7.63 13.38 -19.12
N LYS A 263 7.24 14.64 -18.97
CA LYS A 263 8.12 15.81 -19.16
C LYS A 263 9.31 15.77 -18.20
N GLU A 264 9.05 15.44 -16.95
CA GLU A 264 10.05 15.41 -15.87
C GLU A 264 10.68 14.01 -15.70
N LYS A 265 10.11 12.99 -16.34
CA LYS A 265 10.54 11.58 -16.23
C LYS A 265 10.60 11.09 -14.79
N ILE A 266 9.63 11.46 -13.97
CA ILE A 266 9.50 11.05 -12.57
C ILE A 266 8.07 10.64 -12.22
N TRP A 267 7.94 9.94 -11.13
CA TRP A 267 6.68 9.54 -10.53
C TRP A 267 6.33 10.47 -9.36
N PHE A 268 5.17 11.13 -9.42
CA PHE A 268 4.62 11.95 -8.34
C PHE A 268 3.57 11.19 -7.56
N GLN A 269 3.59 11.33 -6.25
CA GLN A 269 2.56 10.73 -5.39
C GLN A 269 1.19 11.35 -5.68
N SER A 270 0.21 10.51 -5.97
CA SER A 270 -1.16 10.91 -6.31
C SER A 270 -2.17 10.48 -5.26
N ASN A 271 -1.99 9.29 -4.69
CA ASN A 271 -2.93 8.70 -3.75
C ASN A 271 -2.21 7.95 -2.64
N THR A 272 -2.77 8.01 -1.44
CA THR A 272 -2.34 7.17 -0.31
C THR A 272 -3.56 6.65 0.44
N THR A 273 -3.56 5.33 0.69
CA THR A 273 -4.58 4.66 1.51
C THR A 273 -3.89 3.88 2.61
N PHE A 274 -4.36 4.04 3.84
CA PHE A 274 -3.94 3.27 5.01
C PHE A 274 -5.08 2.46 5.56
#